data_9cf5938dadb83ef3ea78e34c7d5586ff
#
_entry.id   9cf5938dadb83ef3ea78e34c7d5586ff
#
_cell.length_a   1.000
_cell.length_b   1.000
_cell.length_c   1.000
_cell.angle_alpha   90.00
_cell.angle_beta   90.00
_cell.angle_gamma   90.00
#
_symmetry.space_group_name_H-M   'P 1'
#
loop_
_entity.id
_entity.type
_entity.pdbx_description
1 polymer ?
#
loop_
_entity_poly.entity_id
_entity_poly.type
_entity_poly.pdbx_seq_one_letter_code
_entity_poly.pdbx_strand_id
1 'polypeptide(L)'
;MTGCRHNAKNTLVKNYLYLAEQAGATVHPLRTVTDVKPLPGGGYTVQTVTTGRWLRKKRAVFTAEQVIFSAAALGTQRLLHTLRDSGSLPEISGRLGFLSRTNSEELLAIRSRDKNSDFTRGVAITSSIHPDHDTHIEPVRYGKGSNVISLMGSVMVDEEPGVSKRRLWLREIWRNRRDLPHLHNPRGWSEQMIGLLVMQSVDNSITTYTKRGLFGRTMTTRQGEGAPNPTWIPAGHEVGRRVADKIDGIAGGATSSVFNIPMTGHFIGGCVIGTSPDTGVVDPYQRLYGYPGLHVIDGSTISANLGVNPSLTITAQSERAVAMWPNKGEADPRPPLGSPYRRVAPVAPAAPVVPASAPAALRLPLIEVNHRPAAVGGEEPR
;
A
#
# COMPACT_ATOMS: atom_id res chain seq x y z
N MET A 1 -10.41 10.43 -5.50
CA MET A 1 -11.48 9.52 -5.96
C MET A 1 -12.37 9.22 -4.77
N THR A 2 -13.65 9.54 -4.87
CA THR A 2 -14.58 9.57 -3.72
C THR A 2 -15.57 8.39 -3.73
N GLY A 3 -15.25 7.30 -4.43
CA GLY A 3 -16.13 6.15 -4.60
C GLY A 3 -17.03 6.25 -5.84
N CYS A 4 -18.01 5.34 -5.94
CA CYS A 4 -18.94 5.28 -7.07
C CYS A 4 -20.33 5.74 -6.63
N ARG A 5 -20.83 6.85 -7.19
CA ARG A 5 -22.19 7.38 -6.91
C ARG A 5 -23.30 6.40 -7.27
N HIS A 6 -23.05 5.49 -8.20
CA HIS A 6 -24.01 4.48 -8.64
C HIS A 6 -23.93 3.18 -7.85
N ASN A 7 -23.11 3.15 -6.79
CA ASN A 7 -22.88 1.97 -5.96
C ASN A 7 -22.42 0.71 -6.74
N ALA A 8 -21.83 0.89 -7.92
CA ALA A 8 -21.43 -0.19 -8.81
C ALA A 8 -20.08 -0.84 -8.42
N LYS A 9 -19.26 -0.15 -7.59
CA LYS A 9 -17.99 -0.71 -7.12
C LYS A 9 -18.24 -1.71 -5.99
N ASN A 10 -17.85 -2.96 -6.19
CA ASN A 10 -17.83 -3.97 -5.14
C ASN A 10 -16.62 -3.73 -4.23
N THR A 11 -16.86 -3.11 -3.07
CA THR A 11 -15.83 -2.82 -2.06
C THR A 11 -15.83 -3.87 -0.97
N LEU A 12 -14.74 -3.97 -0.19
CA LEU A 12 -14.64 -4.89 0.94
C LEU A 12 -15.77 -4.71 1.97
N VAL A 13 -16.33 -3.52 2.10
CA VAL A 13 -17.51 -3.26 2.95
C VAL A 13 -18.73 -4.05 2.49
N LYS A 14 -18.91 -4.19 1.17
CA LYS A 14 -20.09 -4.86 0.59
C LYS A 14 -19.94 -6.38 0.49
N ASN A 15 -18.74 -6.88 0.58
CA ASN A 15 -18.45 -8.30 0.47
C ASN A 15 -17.87 -8.86 1.77
N TYR A 16 -16.57 -8.82 1.98
CA TYR A 16 -15.91 -9.44 3.15
C TYR A 16 -16.45 -8.94 4.49
N LEU A 17 -16.60 -7.63 4.67
CA LEU A 17 -17.10 -7.09 5.94
C LEU A 17 -18.55 -7.47 6.17
N TYR A 18 -19.39 -7.39 5.14
CA TYR A 18 -20.78 -7.85 5.23
C TYR A 18 -20.85 -9.33 5.61
N LEU A 19 -20.08 -10.20 4.95
CA LEU A 19 -20.04 -11.62 5.27
C LEU A 19 -19.49 -11.90 6.67
N ALA A 20 -18.51 -11.12 7.12
CA ALA A 20 -17.98 -11.23 8.47
C ALA A 20 -19.04 -10.89 9.53
N GLU A 21 -19.85 -9.83 9.31
CA GLU A 21 -20.97 -9.49 10.19
C GLU A 21 -22.05 -10.59 10.19
N GLN A 22 -22.35 -11.20 9.04
CA GLN A 22 -23.25 -12.37 8.96
C GLN A 22 -22.70 -13.59 9.73
N ALA A 23 -21.38 -13.72 9.82
CA ALA A 23 -20.71 -14.75 10.63
C ALA A 23 -20.58 -14.39 12.12
N GLY A 24 -21.15 -13.25 12.56
CA GLY A 24 -21.18 -12.83 13.96
C GLY A 24 -20.06 -11.85 14.35
N ALA A 25 -19.29 -11.32 13.42
CA ALA A 25 -18.30 -10.28 13.72
C ALA A 25 -18.99 -8.97 14.14
N THR A 26 -18.48 -8.30 15.15
CA THR A 26 -18.97 -7.00 15.60
C THR A 26 -18.02 -5.89 15.16
N VAL A 27 -18.55 -4.93 14.40
CA VAL A 27 -17.79 -3.74 14.00
C VAL A 27 -17.92 -2.64 15.04
N HIS A 28 -16.79 -2.14 15.54
CA HIS A 28 -16.70 -1.01 16.46
C HIS A 28 -16.18 0.24 15.74
N PRO A 29 -17.01 1.01 15.04
CA PRO A 29 -16.56 2.16 14.27
C PRO A 29 -16.04 3.30 15.15
N LEU A 30 -15.24 4.19 14.56
CA LEU A 30 -14.69 5.37 15.24
C LEU A 30 -13.91 5.03 16.52
N ARG A 31 -13.17 3.93 16.50
CA ARG A 31 -12.26 3.51 17.57
C ARG A 31 -10.82 3.46 17.06
N THR A 32 -9.94 4.18 17.73
CA THR A 32 -8.50 4.14 17.47
C THR A 32 -7.85 3.30 18.55
N VAL A 33 -7.16 2.21 18.14
CA VAL A 33 -6.34 1.42 19.06
C VAL A 33 -5.14 2.24 19.50
N THR A 34 -4.90 2.29 20.79
CA THR A 34 -3.79 3.05 21.39
C THR A 34 -2.80 2.17 22.13
N ASP A 35 -3.22 0.97 22.56
CA ASP A 35 -2.36 0.05 23.27
C ASP A 35 -2.84 -1.40 23.11
N VAL A 36 -1.88 -2.33 23.10
CA VAL A 36 -2.12 -3.78 23.14
C VAL A 36 -1.12 -4.38 24.12
N LYS A 37 -1.60 -5.12 25.12
CA LYS A 37 -0.75 -5.74 26.15
C LYS A 37 -1.12 -7.19 26.40
N PRO A 38 -0.14 -8.06 26.64
CA PRO A 38 -0.42 -9.43 27.08
C PRO A 38 -1.05 -9.44 28.47
N LEU A 39 -1.91 -10.41 28.70
CA LEU A 39 -2.52 -10.69 30.01
C LEU A 39 -1.74 -11.82 30.72
N PRO A 40 -1.61 -11.78 32.06
CA PRO A 40 -0.90 -12.81 32.81
C PRO A 40 -1.46 -14.23 32.62
N GLY A 41 -2.76 -14.37 32.32
CA GLY A 41 -3.43 -15.64 32.06
C GLY A 41 -3.51 -16.05 30.60
N GLY A 42 -2.81 -15.35 29.70
CA GLY A 42 -2.91 -15.55 28.25
C GLY A 42 -3.90 -14.58 27.58
N GLY A 43 -3.75 -14.41 26.28
CA GLY A 43 -4.51 -13.41 25.53
C GLY A 43 -4.02 -11.97 25.77
N TYR A 44 -4.80 -11.00 25.34
CA TYR A 44 -4.41 -9.59 25.24
C TYR A 44 -5.51 -8.64 25.65
N THR A 45 -5.13 -7.49 26.21
CA THR A 45 -6.00 -6.31 26.28
C THR A 45 -5.74 -5.41 25.09
N VAL A 46 -6.80 -4.85 24.49
CA VAL A 46 -6.76 -3.87 23.43
C VAL A 46 -7.42 -2.58 23.91
N GLN A 47 -6.64 -1.55 24.10
CA GLN A 47 -7.15 -0.24 24.55
C GLN A 47 -7.46 0.65 23.36
N THR A 48 -8.59 1.32 23.41
CA THR A 48 -9.05 2.20 22.34
C THR A 48 -9.54 3.55 22.86
N VAL A 49 -9.49 4.54 21.99
CA VAL A 49 -10.10 5.86 22.21
C VAL A 49 -11.03 6.23 21.06
N THR A 50 -11.98 7.12 21.31
CA THR A 50 -12.86 7.63 20.25
C THR A 50 -12.04 8.40 19.20
N THR A 51 -12.16 8.02 17.93
CA THR A 51 -11.50 8.69 16.80
C THR A 51 -12.12 10.07 16.54
N GLY A 52 -11.29 11.03 16.11
CA GLY A 52 -11.74 12.36 15.66
C GLY A 52 -12.18 13.33 16.78
N ARG A 53 -12.18 12.94 18.03
CA ARG A 53 -12.47 13.85 19.15
C ARG A 53 -11.19 14.46 19.71
N TRP A 54 -11.14 15.78 19.84
CA TRP A 54 -10.02 16.50 20.45
C TRP A 54 -10.16 16.54 21.99
N LEU A 55 -11.40 16.73 22.46
CA LEU A 55 -11.73 16.78 23.89
C LEU A 55 -12.64 15.60 24.26
N ARG A 56 -12.58 15.15 25.52
CA ARG A 56 -13.42 14.09 26.10
C ARG A 56 -13.40 12.78 25.30
N LYS A 57 -12.20 12.32 24.95
CA LYS A 57 -12.01 11.01 24.30
C LYS A 57 -12.51 9.91 25.25
N LYS A 58 -13.52 9.17 24.83
CA LYS A 58 -14.00 8.00 25.58
C LYS A 58 -13.03 6.83 25.34
N ARG A 59 -12.55 6.23 26.41
CA ARG A 59 -11.74 5.02 26.39
C ARG A 59 -12.65 3.79 26.41
N ALA A 60 -12.21 2.71 25.76
CA ALA A 60 -12.77 1.38 25.93
C ALA A 60 -11.62 0.36 25.90
N VAL A 61 -11.82 -0.75 26.59
CA VAL A 61 -10.87 -1.87 26.64
C VAL A 61 -11.61 -3.11 26.17
N PHE A 62 -10.98 -3.85 25.27
CA PHE A 62 -11.42 -5.16 24.83
C PHE A 62 -10.39 -6.20 25.27
N THR A 63 -10.83 -7.43 25.46
CA THR A 63 -9.95 -8.58 25.68
C THR A 63 -10.15 -9.59 24.59
N ALA A 64 -9.08 -10.25 24.16
CA ALA A 64 -9.11 -11.26 23.13
C ALA A 64 -7.99 -12.28 23.34
N GLU A 65 -8.22 -13.53 22.96
CA GLU A 65 -7.18 -14.57 22.95
C GLU A 65 -6.13 -14.31 21.88
N GLN A 66 -6.59 -13.75 20.74
CA GLN A 66 -5.75 -13.44 19.59
C GLN A 66 -6.06 -12.03 19.06
N VAL A 67 -5.06 -11.34 18.53
CA VAL A 67 -5.19 -10.03 17.93
C VAL A 67 -4.53 -10.02 16.55
N ILE A 68 -5.25 -9.49 15.55
CA ILE A 68 -4.74 -9.31 14.18
C ILE A 68 -4.55 -7.82 13.93
N PHE A 69 -3.33 -7.41 13.61
CA PHE A 69 -3.02 -6.06 13.14
C PHE A 69 -3.27 -5.99 11.64
N SER A 70 -4.24 -5.15 11.24
CA SER A 70 -4.64 -4.94 9.83
C SER A 70 -5.00 -3.47 9.58
N ALA A 71 -4.18 -2.56 10.09
CA ALA A 71 -4.41 -1.11 10.01
C ALA A 71 -3.76 -0.48 8.77
N ALA A 72 -3.56 -1.24 7.70
CA ALA A 72 -2.72 -0.97 6.54
C ALA A 72 -1.25 -0.69 6.94
N ALA A 73 -0.31 -0.79 5.98
CA ALA A 73 1.12 -0.80 6.30
C ALA A 73 1.57 0.40 7.15
N LEU A 74 1.10 1.60 6.85
CA LEU A 74 1.44 2.79 7.63
C LEU A 74 0.87 2.77 9.06
N GLY A 75 -0.40 2.36 9.20
CA GLY A 75 -1.09 2.30 10.50
C GLY A 75 -0.53 1.20 11.38
N THR A 76 -0.35 0.00 10.83
CA THR A 76 0.22 -1.16 11.52
C THR A 76 1.64 -0.88 12.00
N GLN A 77 2.52 -0.38 11.14
CA GLN A 77 3.88 -0.02 11.54
C GLN A 77 3.91 1.05 12.63
N ARG A 78 3.10 2.10 12.49
CA ARG A 78 3.01 3.17 13.49
C ARG A 78 2.58 2.63 14.86
N LEU A 79 1.58 1.75 14.87
CA LEU A 79 1.09 1.14 16.10
C LEU A 79 2.16 0.22 16.71
N LEU A 80 2.76 -0.68 15.94
CA LEU A 80 3.78 -1.60 16.43
C LEU A 80 5.03 -0.87 16.94
N HIS A 81 5.51 0.18 16.25
CA HIS A 81 6.57 1.02 16.76
C HIS A 81 6.19 1.67 18.11
N THR A 82 4.96 2.17 18.21
CA THR A 82 4.46 2.77 19.48
C THR A 82 4.43 1.74 20.60
N LEU A 83 3.92 0.55 20.34
CA LEU A 83 3.82 -0.54 21.34
C LEU A 83 5.21 -1.02 21.79
N ARG A 84 6.17 -1.14 20.89
CA ARG A 84 7.55 -1.46 21.23
C ARG A 84 8.19 -0.36 22.09
N ASP A 85 8.08 0.87 21.64
CA ASP A 85 8.74 2.02 22.29
C ASP A 85 8.11 2.39 23.65
N SER A 86 6.83 2.09 23.87
CA SER A 86 6.15 2.27 25.16
C SER A 86 6.43 1.15 26.16
N GLY A 87 7.04 0.03 25.71
CA GLY A 87 7.24 -1.15 26.53
C GLY A 87 6.01 -2.05 26.67
N SER A 88 4.94 -1.80 25.91
CA SER A 88 3.76 -2.69 25.89
C SER A 88 4.06 -4.01 25.19
N LEU A 89 4.85 -3.96 24.12
CA LEU A 89 5.35 -5.13 23.37
C LEU A 89 6.86 -4.94 23.06
N PRO A 90 7.74 -5.01 24.07
CA PRO A 90 9.17 -4.68 23.90
C PRO A 90 9.94 -5.67 23.01
N GLU A 91 9.48 -6.91 22.89
CA GLU A 91 10.14 -7.99 22.16
C GLU A 91 9.83 -7.99 20.64
N ILE A 92 9.11 -6.99 20.13
CA ILE A 92 8.91 -6.84 18.68
C ILE A 92 10.26 -6.76 17.99
N SER A 93 10.46 -7.61 16.98
CA SER A 93 11.71 -7.72 16.22
C SER A 93 12.31 -6.35 15.82
N GLY A 94 13.63 -6.26 15.88
CA GLY A 94 14.38 -5.12 15.36
C GLY A 94 14.23 -4.90 13.87
N ARG A 95 13.68 -5.88 13.14
CA ARG A 95 13.38 -5.76 11.70
C ARG A 95 12.11 -4.96 11.40
N LEU A 96 11.37 -4.52 12.42
CA LEU A 96 10.20 -3.64 12.23
C LEU A 96 10.60 -2.36 11.50
N GLY A 97 9.91 -2.10 10.40
CA GLY A 97 10.13 -0.96 9.51
C GLY A 97 11.07 -1.21 8.34
N PHE A 98 11.85 -2.30 8.36
CA PHE A 98 12.71 -2.67 7.25
C PHE A 98 11.89 -3.13 6.04
N LEU A 99 12.46 -2.93 4.83
CA LEU A 99 11.80 -3.27 3.55
C LEU A 99 10.40 -2.67 3.43
N SER A 100 10.19 -1.47 3.97
CA SER A 100 9.03 -0.66 3.61
C SER A 100 9.17 -0.22 2.16
N ARG A 101 8.12 -0.40 1.36
CA ARG A 101 8.13 -0.21 -0.09
C ARG A 101 7.18 0.89 -0.50
N THR A 102 7.47 1.53 -1.60
CA THR A 102 6.71 2.67 -2.11
C THR A 102 6.22 2.44 -3.54
N ASN A 103 6.46 1.27 -4.11
CA ASN A 103 6.22 0.96 -5.51
C ASN A 103 7.04 1.83 -6.48
N SER A 104 8.04 2.57 -5.97
CA SER A 104 8.91 3.47 -6.75
C SER A 104 8.10 4.36 -7.71
N GLU A 105 7.20 5.17 -7.14
CA GLU A 105 6.17 5.87 -7.90
C GLU A 105 6.54 7.30 -8.28
N GLU A 106 6.02 7.70 -9.42
CA GLU A 106 5.94 9.10 -9.84
C GLU A 106 4.52 9.43 -10.33
N LEU A 107 4.05 10.63 -10.00
CA LEU A 107 2.74 11.12 -10.44
C LEU A 107 2.94 12.25 -11.44
N LEU A 108 2.39 12.08 -12.64
CA LEU A 108 2.34 13.11 -13.68
C LEU A 108 0.90 13.51 -13.92
N ALA A 109 0.69 14.72 -14.42
CA ALA A 109 -0.63 15.25 -14.75
C ALA A 109 -0.58 15.96 -16.11
N ILE A 110 -1.34 15.47 -17.06
CA ILE A 110 -1.42 16.05 -18.40
C ILE A 110 -2.74 16.80 -18.51
N ARG A 111 -2.68 18.10 -18.77
CA ARG A 111 -3.86 18.93 -18.87
C ARG A 111 -4.09 19.40 -20.33
N SER A 112 -5.26 19.06 -20.88
CA SER A 112 -5.67 19.55 -22.21
C SER A 112 -5.83 21.07 -22.23
N ARG A 113 -5.45 21.73 -23.33
CA ARG A 113 -5.74 23.16 -23.58
C ARG A 113 -7.19 23.39 -24.00
N ASP A 114 -7.85 22.34 -24.53
CA ASP A 114 -9.27 22.43 -24.86
C ASP A 114 -10.12 22.45 -23.58
N LYS A 115 -10.77 23.60 -23.36
CA LYS A 115 -11.66 23.83 -22.20
C LYS A 115 -12.94 23.02 -22.25
N ASN A 116 -13.28 22.39 -23.37
CA ASN A 116 -14.45 21.55 -23.54
C ASN A 116 -14.13 20.07 -23.27
N SER A 117 -12.87 19.71 -23.06
CA SER A 117 -12.48 18.36 -22.70
C SER A 117 -13.15 17.92 -21.40
N ASP A 118 -13.68 16.71 -21.38
CA ASP A 118 -14.25 16.07 -20.17
C ASP A 118 -13.75 14.62 -20.04
N PHE A 119 -12.65 14.46 -19.30
CA PHE A 119 -12.06 13.16 -18.99
C PHE A 119 -12.65 12.51 -17.73
N THR A 120 -13.67 13.12 -17.09
CA THR A 120 -14.21 12.62 -15.82
C THR A 120 -15.16 11.42 -15.98
N ARG A 121 -15.52 11.05 -17.20
CA ARG A 121 -16.48 9.98 -17.47
C ARG A 121 -15.82 8.60 -17.44
N GLY A 122 -16.50 7.65 -16.85
CA GLY A 122 -16.06 6.25 -16.73
C GLY A 122 -15.33 5.94 -15.43
N VAL A 123 -14.68 4.78 -15.36
CA VAL A 123 -13.92 4.35 -14.18
C VAL A 123 -12.57 5.09 -14.08
N ALA A 124 -12.03 5.16 -12.88
CA ALA A 124 -10.83 5.96 -12.60
C ALA A 124 -9.61 5.48 -13.38
N ILE A 125 -9.39 4.17 -13.47
CA ILE A 125 -8.27 3.53 -14.17
C ILE A 125 -8.86 2.54 -15.16
N THR A 126 -8.51 2.63 -16.44
CA THR A 126 -9.11 1.84 -17.53
C THR A 126 -8.12 1.06 -18.35
N SER A 127 -6.86 1.41 -18.30
CA SER A 127 -5.82 0.83 -19.15
C SER A 127 -4.46 0.91 -18.47
N SER A 128 -3.49 0.24 -19.05
CA SER A 128 -2.10 0.30 -18.61
C SER A 128 -1.17 0.32 -19.81
N ILE A 129 0.03 0.85 -19.61
CA ILE A 129 1.12 0.94 -20.56
C ILE A 129 2.37 0.39 -19.89
N HIS A 130 3.11 -0.47 -20.57
CA HIS A 130 4.39 -1.01 -20.11
C HIS A 130 5.48 -0.54 -21.09
N PRO A 131 6.12 0.61 -20.87
CA PRO A 131 7.14 1.14 -21.77
C PRO A 131 8.45 0.34 -21.74
N ASP A 132 8.74 -0.31 -20.61
CA ASP A 132 9.87 -1.19 -20.40
C ASP A 132 9.53 -2.32 -19.43
N HIS A 133 10.50 -3.17 -19.09
CA HIS A 133 10.32 -4.36 -18.25
C HIS A 133 9.88 -4.01 -16.82
N ASP A 134 10.36 -2.91 -16.26
CA ASP A 134 10.18 -2.56 -14.83
C ASP A 134 9.11 -1.49 -14.61
N THR A 135 8.65 -0.82 -15.67
CA THR A 135 7.76 0.33 -15.56
C THR A 135 6.34 0.02 -16.02
N HIS A 136 5.38 0.31 -15.18
CA HIS A 136 3.96 0.22 -15.43
C HIS A 136 3.31 1.59 -15.25
N ILE A 137 2.54 2.04 -16.22
CA ILE A 137 1.89 3.36 -16.20
C ILE A 137 0.39 3.20 -16.38
N GLU A 138 -0.38 3.79 -15.47
CA GLU A 138 -1.83 3.80 -15.52
C GLU A 138 -2.36 5.22 -15.71
N PRO A 139 -3.24 5.49 -16.70
CA PRO A 139 -3.99 6.74 -16.76
C PRO A 139 -5.02 6.77 -15.65
N VAL A 140 -5.01 7.86 -14.88
CA VAL A 140 -5.92 8.07 -13.74
C VAL A 140 -6.82 9.27 -14.02
N ARG A 141 -8.12 9.08 -13.84
CA ARG A 141 -9.13 10.12 -13.97
C ARG A 141 -9.77 10.42 -12.63
N TYR A 142 -10.04 11.69 -12.41
CA TYR A 142 -10.75 12.16 -11.22
C TYR A 142 -12.21 12.44 -11.53
N GLY A 143 -13.08 12.35 -10.54
CA GLY A 143 -14.46 12.79 -10.67
C GLY A 143 -14.58 14.30 -10.82
N LYS A 144 -15.62 14.74 -11.52
CA LYS A 144 -15.91 16.16 -11.75
C LYS A 144 -15.95 16.94 -10.43
N GLY A 145 -15.23 18.07 -10.40
CA GLY A 145 -15.12 18.92 -9.21
C GLY A 145 -13.96 18.56 -8.26
N SER A 146 -13.13 17.55 -8.58
CA SER A 146 -11.95 17.17 -7.78
C SER A 146 -10.75 18.08 -8.08
N ASN A 147 -10.94 19.38 -8.02
CA ASN A 147 -10.00 20.38 -8.53
C ASN A 147 -8.89 20.78 -7.57
N VAL A 148 -9.02 20.49 -6.26
CA VAL A 148 -8.04 20.90 -5.24
C VAL A 148 -6.66 20.25 -5.44
N ILE A 149 -6.61 19.09 -6.08
CA ILE A 149 -5.36 18.39 -6.42
C ILE A 149 -4.46 19.21 -7.36
N SER A 150 -5.03 20.14 -8.14
CA SER A 150 -4.25 21.07 -8.98
C SER A 150 -3.18 21.84 -8.20
N LEU A 151 -3.40 22.09 -6.91
CA LEU A 151 -2.45 22.78 -6.04
C LEU A 151 -1.16 21.98 -5.76
N MET A 152 -1.17 20.68 -6.02
CA MET A 152 0.00 19.81 -5.90
C MET A 152 0.80 19.70 -7.21
N GLY A 153 0.27 20.25 -8.29
CA GLY A 153 0.88 20.22 -9.61
C GLY A 153 2.02 21.23 -9.78
N SER A 154 2.95 20.92 -10.66
CA SER A 154 4.03 21.78 -11.13
C SER A 154 4.32 21.49 -12.59
N VAL A 155 5.24 22.24 -13.21
CA VAL A 155 5.82 21.85 -14.50
C VAL A 155 6.56 20.54 -14.37
N MET A 156 6.56 19.74 -15.41
CA MET A 156 7.37 18.51 -15.49
C MET A 156 8.85 18.89 -15.62
N VAL A 157 9.72 18.23 -14.84
CA VAL A 157 11.15 18.56 -14.77
C VAL A 157 11.96 17.26 -14.94
N ASP A 158 12.71 17.18 -16.03
CA ASP A 158 13.68 16.11 -16.21
C ASP A 158 14.92 16.34 -15.35
N GLU A 159 15.65 15.28 -15.03
CA GLU A 159 16.95 15.39 -14.37
C GLU A 159 18.07 15.52 -15.39
N GLU A 160 19.08 16.35 -15.08
CA GLU A 160 20.31 16.52 -15.85
C GLU A 160 21.51 16.35 -14.93
N PRO A 161 22.51 15.52 -15.31
CA PRO A 161 23.70 15.32 -14.49
C PRO A 161 24.37 16.64 -14.12
N GLY A 162 24.67 16.81 -12.84
CA GLY A 162 25.38 18.00 -12.33
C GLY A 162 24.54 19.26 -12.19
N VAL A 163 23.26 19.25 -12.58
CA VAL A 163 22.37 20.42 -12.46
C VAL A 163 21.35 20.19 -11.36
N SER A 164 21.24 21.13 -10.41
CA SER A 164 20.23 20.99 -9.35
C SER A 164 18.81 21.06 -9.91
N LYS A 165 17.93 20.20 -9.41
CA LYS A 165 16.52 20.10 -9.84
C LYS A 165 15.77 21.43 -9.73
N ARG A 166 16.12 22.26 -8.73
CA ARG A 166 15.55 23.60 -8.57
C ARG A 166 15.92 24.56 -9.73
N ARG A 167 17.16 24.48 -10.26
CA ARG A 167 17.56 25.27 -11.43
C ARG A 167 16.84 24.79 -12.68
N LEU A 168 16.70 23.49 -12.85
CA LEU A 168 15.93 22.90 -13.95
C LEU A 168 14.47 23.33 -13.87
N TRP A 169 13.87 23.28 -12.67
CA TRP A 169 12.52 23.74 -12.44
C TRP A 169 12.30 25.22 -12.80
N LEU A 170 13.20 26.12 -12.38
CA LEU A 170 13.12 27.54 -12.75
C LEU A 170 13.23 27.71 -14.26
N ARG A 171 14.10 26.94 -14.94
CA ARG A 171 14.20 26.92 -16.40
C ARG A 171 12.90 26.50 -17.06
N GLU A 172 12.28 25.42 -16.57
CA GLU A 172 11.02 24.92 -17.11
C GLU A 172 9.84 25.87 -16.82
N ILE A 173 9.80 26.51 -15.67
CA ILE A 173 8.83 27.58 -15.38
C ILE A 173 8.95 28.71 -16.40
N TRP A 174 10.18 29.17 -16.67
CA TRP A 174 10.39 30.24 -17.62
C TRP A 174 10.01 29.84 -19.06
N ARG A 175 10.35 28.61 -19.46
CA ARG A 175 9.98 28.05 -20.77
C ARG A 175 8.46 27.98 -20.94
N ASN A 176 7.78 27.48 -19.92
CA ASN A 176 6.34 27.24 -19.93
C ASN A 176 5.51 28.40 -19.34
N ARG A 177 6.10 29.59 -19.18
CA ARG A 177 5.45 30.73 -18.50
C ARG A 177 4.08 31.12 -19.06
N ARG A 178 3.82 30.88 -20.34
CA ARG A 178 2.53 31.15 -20.99
C ARG A 178 1.46 30.14 -20.60
N ASP A 179 1.86 28.92 -20.27
CA ASP A 179 0.98 27.81 -19.92
C ASP A 179 0.72 27.73 -18.40
N LEU A 180 1.56 28.36 -17.56
CA LEU A 180 1.41 28.34 -16.11
C LEU A 180 0.04 28.76 -15.60
N PRO A 181 -0.59 29.84 -16.12
CA PRO A 181 -1.94 30.24 -15.69
C PRO A 181 -2.96 29.14 -15.95
N HIS A 182 -2.82 28.41 -17.06
CA HIS A 182 -3.70 27.30 -17.37
C HIS A 182 -3.38 26.09 -16.48
N LEU A 183 -2.11 25.70 -16.35
CA LEU A 183 -1.69 24.55 -15.57
C LEU A 183 -2.15 24.64 -14.10
N HIS A 184 -2.07 25.82 -13.49
CA HIS A 184 -2.41 26.05 -12.08
C HIS A 184 -3.85 26.53 -11.84
N ASN A 185 -4.65 26.75 -12.88
CA ASN A 185 -6.05 27.15 -12.70
C ASN A 185 -6.88 26.00 -12.15
N PRO A 186 -7.48 26.08 -10.95
CA PRO A 186 -8.28 25.00 -10.41
C PRO A 186 -9.63 24.82 -11.13
N ARG A 187 -10.09 25.81 -11.92
CA ARG A 187 -11.38 25.71 -12.60
C ARG A 187 -11.31 24.70 -13.75
N GLY A 188 -12.20 23.71 -13.71
CA GLY A 188 -12.26 22.66 -14.74
C GLY A 188 -11.03 21.74 -14.78
N TRP A 189 -10.19 21.77 -13.74
CA TRP A 189 -8.96 20.99 -13.73
C TRP A 189 -9.23 19.49 -13.85
N SER A 190 -10.16 18.96 -13.07
CA SER A 190 -10.51 17.53 -13.11
C SER A 190 -11.11 17.08 -14.44
N GLU A 191 -11.81 17.98 -15.14
CA GLU A 191 -12.41 17.69 -16.43
C GLU A 191 -11.36 17.62 -17.55
N GLN A 192 -10.34 18.46 -17.46
CA GLN A 192 -9.32 18.64 -18.51
C GLN A 192 -8.04 17.81 -18.27
N MET A 193 -7.93 17.06 -17.17
CA MET A 193 -6.71 16.41 -16.74
C MET A 193 -6.79 14.89 -16.85
N ILE A 194 -5.70 14.30 -17.34
CA ILE A 194 -5.39 12.87 -17.22
C ILE A 194 -4.15 12.76 -16.35
N GLY A 195 -4.27 12.09 -15.20
CA GLY A 195 -3.12 11.72 -14.38
C GLY A 195 -2.42 10.49 -14.97
N LEU A 196 -1.11 10.40 -14.81
CA LEU A 196 -0.36 9.17 -15.04
C LEU A 196 0.26 8.74 -13.71
N LEU A 197 -0.11 7.55 -13.28
CA LEU A 197 0.52 6.87 -12.16
C LEU A 197 1.60 5.97 -12.73
N VAL A 198 2.85 6.35 -12.49
CA VAL A 198 4.02 5.60 -12.94
C VAL A 198 4.52 4.79 -11.77
N MET A 199 4.63 3.47 -11.92
CA MET A 199 5.07 2.52 -10.90
C MET A 199 6.19 1.65 -11.43
N GLN A 200 7.10 1.24 -10.56
CA GLN A 200 8.22 0.37 -10.94
C GLN A 200 8.39 -0.80 -9.99
N SER A 201 8.82 -1.94 -10.54
CA SER A 201 9.14 -3.17 -9.78
C SER A 201 10.59 -3.24 -9.29
N VAL A 202 11.36 -2.14 -9.39
CA VAL A 202 12.76 -2.09 -8.96
C VAL A 202 12.92 -2.42 -7.47
N ASP A 203 13.98 -3.15 -7.14
CA ASP A 203 14.26 -3.58 -5.77
C ASP A 203 14.95 -2.49 -4.97
N ASN A 204 14.16 -1.58 -4.43
CA ASN A 204 14.58 -0.53 -3.50
C ASN A 204 13.59 -0.41 -2.34
N SER A 205 14.04 0.13 -1.23
CA SER A 205 13.21 0.27 -0.04
C SER A 205 13.54 1.50 0.79
N ILE A 206 12.65 1.81 1.71
CA ILE A 206 12.91 2.70 2.83
C ILE A 206 12.80 1.90 4.14
N THR A 207 13.39 2.44 5.20
CA THR A 207 13.23 1.92 6.55
C THR A 207 12.47 2.93 7.38
N THR A 208 11.34 2.51 7.98
CA THR A 208 10.65 3.34 8.97
C THR A 208 11.28 3.13 10.34
N TYR A 209 11.30 4.18 11.14
CA TYR A 209 11.74 4.15 12.53
C TYR A 209 11.09 5.29 13.31
N THR A 210 11.18 5.26 14.63
CA THR A 210 10.69 6.33 15.48
C THR A 210 11.80 7.27 15.88
N LYS A 211 11.53 8.56 15.84
CA LYS A 211 12.43 9.63 16.31
C LYS A 211 11.74 10.39 17.45
N ARG A 212 12.49 10.67 18.51
CA ARG A 212 12.00 11.52 19.60
C ARG A 212 12.03 12.98 19.13
N GLY A 213 10.90 13.64 19.19
CA GLY A 213 10.74 15.06 18.91
C GLY A 213 10.22 15.82 20.13
N LEU A 214 9.99 17.12 19.97
CA LEU A 214 9.54 18.01 21.04
C LEU A 214 8.16 17.57 21.63
N PHE A 215 7.29 17.04 20.79
CA PHE A 215 5.91 16.62 21.16
C PHE A 215 5.74 15.10 21.28
N GLY A 216 6.83 14.36 21.53
CA GLY A 216 6.80 12.90 21.64
C GLY A 216 7.54 12.19 20.52
N ARG A 217 7.30 10.89 20.39
CA ARG A 217 7.89 10.08 19.30
C ARG A 217 7.04 10.16 18.04
N THR A 218 7.69 10.33 16.90
CA THR A 218 7.06 10.32 15.58
C THR A 218 7.75 9.29 14.69
N MET A 219 6.96 8.56 13.90
CA MET A 219 7.49 7.68 12.88
C MET A 219 8.02 8.51 11.71
N THR A 220 9.20 8.20 11.25
CA THR A 220 9.87 8.81 10.09
C THR A 220 10.55 7.74 9.26
N THR A 221 11.19 8.13 8.16
CA THR A 221 11.84 7.22 7.22
C THR A 221 13.31 7.59 7.00
N ARG A 222 14.09 6.60 6.61
CA ARG A 222 15.44 6.75 6.07
C ARG A 222 15.59 5.84 4.86
N GLN A 223 16.64 6.03 4.07
CA GLN A 223 17.01 5.11 3.00
C GLN A 223 17.11 3.68 3.56
N GLY A 224 16.52 2.74 2.86
CA GLY A 224 16.63 1.31 3.13
C GLY A 224 17.64 0.63 2.19
N GLU A 225 17.33 -0.56 1.77
CA GLU A 225 18.13 -1.35 0.83
C GLU A 225 17.85 -0.93 -0.62
N GLY A 226 18.85 -1.08 -1.49
CA GLY A 226 18.79 -0.72 -2.90
C GLY A 226 19.00 0.77 -3.18
N ALA A 227 18.73 1.17 -4.42
CA ALA A 227 18.83 2.56 -4.87
C ALA A 227 17.80 3.46 -4.16
N PRO A 228 18.03 4.78 -4.08
CA PRO A 228 17.01 5.71 -3.60
C PRO A 228 15.70 5.60 -4.40
N ASN A 229 14.57 5.89 -3.75
CA ASN A 229 13.31 5.98 -4.47
C ASN A 229 13.39 7.08 -5.54
N PRO A 230 12.93 6.80 -6.76
CA PRO A 230 13.01 7.77 -7.83
C PRO A 230 12.12 8.99 -7.54
N THR A 231 12.57 10.14 -7.96
CA THR A 231 11.78 11.38 -8.05
C THR A 231 11.65 11.84 -9.50
N TRP A 232 12.14 11.03 -10.41
CA TRP A 232 12.07 11.18 -11.85
C TRP A 232 12.22 9.80 -12.51
N ILE A 233 11.24 9.45 -13.34
CA ILE A 233 11.22 8.20 -14.10
C ILE A 233 11.16 8.57 -15.60
N PRO A 234 12.28 8.43 -16.35
CA PRO A 234 12.35 8.88 -17.75
C PRO A 234 11.23 8.34 -18.65
N ALA A 235 10.93 7.06 -18.51
CA ALA A 235 9.87 6.41 -19.30
C ALA A 235 8.49 7.03 -19.02
N GLY A 236 8.22 7.41 -17.77
CA GLY A 236 6.98 8.12 -17.40
C GLY A 236 6.90 9.49 -18.04
N HIS A 237 8.00 10.25 -18.05
CA HIS A 237 8.07 11.57 -18.69
C HIS A 237 7.89 11.50 -20.21
N GLU A 238 8.50 10.53 -20.86
CA GLU A 238 8.32 10.28 -22.30
C GLU A 238 6.85 10.01 -22.64
N VAL A 239 6.21 9.08 -21.93
CA VAL A 239 4.78 8.78 -22.10
C VAL A 239 3.93 10.03 -21.82
N GLY A 240 4.27 10.78 -20.77
CA GLY A 240 3.58 12.04 -20.43
C GLY A 240 3.59 13.05 -21.58
N ARG A 241 4.74 13.24 -22.26
CA ARG A 241 4.84 14.11 -23.44
C ARG A 241 4.00 13.59 -24.60
N ARG A 242 4.08 12.30 -24.89
CA ARG A 242 3.28 11.68 -25.99
C ARG A 242 1.77 11.83 -25.74
N VAL A 243 1.33 11.70 -24.48
CA VAL A 243 -0.07 11.91 -24.14
C VAL A 243 -0.43 13.40 -24.32
N ALA A 244 0.44 14.33 -23.87
CA ALA A 244 0.23 15.76 -24.04
C ALA A 244 0.08 16.14 -25.53
N ASP A 245 0.94 15.62 -26.39
CA ASP A 245 0.87 15.86 -27.83
C ASP A 245 -0.46 15.36 -28.44
N LYS A 246 -0.94 14.18 -27.99
CA LYS A 246 -2.19 13.59 -28.49
C LYS A 246 -3.45 14.35 -28.10
N ILE A 247 -3.46 15.04 -26.97
CA ILE A 247 -4.65 15.75 -26.45
C ILE A 247 -4.50 17.27 -26.53
N ASP A 248 -3.52 17.77 -27.29
CA ASP A 248 -3.14 19.20 -27.27
C ASP A 248 -3.05 19.72 -25.84
N GLY A 249 -2.17 19.10 -25.06
CA GLY A 249 -2.10 19.30 -23.61
C GLY A 249 -0.74 19.83 -23.15
N ILE A 250 -0.64 20.00 -21.84
CA ILE A 250 0.56 20.43 -21.14
C ILE A 250 0.92 19.32 -20.16
N ALA A 251 2.14 18.79 -20.26
CA ALA A 251 2.65 17.83 -19.31
C ALA A 251 3.13 18.53 -18.05
N GLY A 252 2.60 18.12 -16.90
CA GLY A 252 2.98 18.57 -15.57
C GLY A 252 3.44 17.42 -14.68
N GLY A 253 4.20 17.76 -13.65
CA GLY A 253 4.66 16.85 -12.60
C GLY A 253 4.10 17.24 -11.24
N ALA A 254 4.51 16.53 -10.19
CA ALA A 254 4.19 16.86 -8.81
C ALA A 254 5.20 17.87 -8.24
N THR A 255 4.73 18.82 -7.43
CA THR A 255 5.60 19.78 -6.73
C THR A 255 6.61 19.09 -5.83
N SER A 256 6.24 17.95 -5.22
CA SER A 256 7.12 17.15 -4.37
C SER A 256 8.39 16.67 -5.10
N SER A 257 8.29 16.32 -6.39
CA SER A 257 9.44 15.87 -7.18
C SER A 257 10.51 16.94 -7.36
N VAL A 258 10.10 18.23 -7.41
CA VAL A 258 11.03 19.37 -7.48
C VAL A 258 11.95 19.47 -6.25
N PHE A 259 11.45 19.04 -5.10
CA PHE A 259 12.19 19.02 -3.83
C PHE A 259 12.81 17.67 -3.51
N ASN A 260 12.87 16.74 -4.48
CA ASN A 260 13.34 15.36 -4.29
C ASN A 260 12.60 14.62 -3.17
N ILE A 261 11.29 14.83 -3.05
CA ILE A 261 10.43 14.15 -2.11
C ILE A 261 9.63 13.10 -2.91
N PRO A 262 9.96 11.81 -2.80
CA PRO A 262 9.19 10.76 -3.47
C PRO A 262 7.78 10.70 -2.89
N MET A 263 6.81 10.47 -3.76
CA MET A 263 5.41 10.27 -3.38
C MET A 263 4.98 8.84 -3.71
N THR A 264 4.08 8.29 -2.91
CA THR A 264 3.48 6.99 -3.19
C THR A 264 2.01 6.96 -2.76
N GLY A 265 1.18 6.28 -3.54
CA GLY A 265 -0.16 5.83 -3.15
C GLY A 265 -0.16 4.39 -2.62
N HIS A 266 0.96 3.67 -2.69
CA HIS A 266 1.06 2.23 -2.44
C HIS A 266 2.13 1.89 -1.41
N PHE A 267 2.00 2.46 -0.20
CA PHE A 267 2.91 2.17 0.90
C PHE A 267 2.63 0.77 1.47
N ILE A 268 3.61 -0.14 1.36
CA ILE A 268 3.55 -1.54 1.78
C ILE A 268 4.84 -1.95 2.49
N GLY A 269 4.92 -3.19 3.00
CA GLY A 269 6.11 -3.69 3.69
C GLY A 269 6.27 -3.18 5.12
N GLY A 270 7.44 -3.39 5.70
CA GLY A 270 7.82 -2.96 7.05
C GLY A 270 7.52 -3.95 8.17
N CYS A 271 6.68 -4.98 7.92
CA CYS A 271 6.50 -6.13 8.81
C CYS A 271 6.83 -7.41 8.06
N VAL A 272 8.06 -7.52 7.61
CA VAL A 272 8.51 -8.57 6.68
C VAL A 272 8.38 -9.97 7.27
N ILE A 273 8.02 -10.93 6.42
CA ILE A 273 8.05 -12.35 6.74
C ILE A 273 9.51 -12.79 6.77
N GLY A 274 9.91 -13.52 7.82
CA GLY A 274 11.23 -14.09 7.93
C GLY A 274 11.20 -15.47 8.59
N THR A 275 12.35 -16.14 8.63
CA THR A 275 12.51 -17.46 9.26
C THR A 275 12.86 -17.38 10.74
N SER A 276 13.21 -16.17 11.22
CA SER A 276 13.54 -15.89 12.63
C SER A 276 13.26 -14.42 12.95
N PRO A 277 13.24 -14.02 14.24
CA PRO A 277 13.12 -12.61 14.63
C PRO A 277 14.25 -11.72 14.10
N ASP A 278 15.40 -12.28 13.75
CA ASP A 278 16.54 -11.53 13.18
C ASP A 278 16.35 -11.22 11.69
N THR A 279 15.49 -11.98 11.00
CA THR A 279 15.25 -11.86 9.57
C THR A 279 13.88 -11.29 9.24
N GLY A 280 12.92 -11.35 10.15
CA GLY A 280 11.56 -10.87 9.95
C GLY A 280 10.87 -10.36 11.21
N VAL A 281 9.73 -9.74 11.02
CA VAL A 281 8.83 -9.30 12.09
C VAL A 281 7.78 -10.37 12.38
N VAL A 282 7.38 -11.08 11.35
CA VAL A 282 6.42 -12.18 11.41
C VAL A 282 7.00 -13.45 10.79
N ASP A 283 6.49 -14.58 11.23
CA ASP A 283 6.82 -15.87 10.65
C ASP A 283 6.10 -16.11 9.31
N PRO A 284 6.39 -17.21 8.58
CA PRO A 284 5.72 -17.52 7.31
C PRO A 284 4.20 -17.69 7.37
N TYR A 285 3.62 -17.81 8.58
CA TYR A 285 2.18 -17.87 8.82
C TYR A 285 1.62 -16.53 9.33
N GLN A 286 2.40 -15.44 9.22
CA GLN A 286 2.06 -14.07 9.61
C GLN A 286 1.80 -13.90 11.12
N ARG A 287 2.40 -14.75 11.97
CA ARG A 287 2.40 -14.63 13.43
C ARG A 287 3.56 -13.72 13.87
N LEU A 288 3.29 -12.80 14.79
CA LEU A 288 4.30 -11.86 15.31
C LEU A 288 5.31 -12.60 16.19
N TYR A 289 6.59 -12.50 15.88
CA TYR A 289 7.64 -13.09 16.72
C TYR A 289 7.61 -12.50 18.13
N GLY A 290 7.88 -13.35 19.13
CA GLY A 290 7.86 -12.99 20.56
C GLY A 290 6.47 -12.99 21.21
N TYR A 291 5.37 -13.04 20.42
CA TYR A 291 4.02 -12.88 20.95
C TYR A 291 3.03 -13.90 20.36
N PRO A 292 2.89 -15.09 20.99
CA PRO A 292 1.88 -16.06 20.59
C PRO A 292 0.47 -15.44 20.61
N GLY A 293 -0.29 -15.64 19.53
CA GLY A 293 -1.65 -15.05 19.37
C GLY A 293 -1.70 -13.64 18.78
N LEU A 294 -0.54 -12.99 18.52
CA LEU A 294 -0.49 -11.77 17.72
C LEU A 294 -0.14 -12.07 16.26
N HIS A 295 -0.81 -11.37 15.35
CA HIS A 295 -0.66 -11.58 13.91
C HIS A 295 -0.61 -10.22 13.18
N VAL A 296 0.04 -10.21 12.02
CA VAL A 296 0.00 -9.07 11.10
C VAL A 296 -0.49 -9.58 9.75
N ILE A 297 -1.71 -9.18 9.35
CA ILE A 297 -2.36 -9.67 8.13
C ILE A 297 -2.86 -8.46 7.33
N ASP A 298 -1.94 -7.76 6.70
CA ASP A 298 -2.21 -6.64 5.80
C ASP A 298 -1.02 -6.37 4.85
N GLY A 299 -1.05 -5.27 4.13
CA GLY A 299 0.01 -4.90 3.19
C GLY A 299 1.39 -4.66 3.81
N SER A 300 1.51 -4.59 5.15
CA SER A 300 2.82 -4.44 5.80
C SER A 300 3.70 -5.69 5.70
N THR A 301 3.12 -6.84 5.38
CA THR A 301 3.86 -8.10 5.19
C THR A 301 4.38 -8.32 3.77
N ILE A 302 4.06 -7.42 2.82
CA ILE A 302 4.54 -7.48 1.43
C ILE A 302 5.85 -6.72 1.33
N SER A 303 6.95 -7.44 1.09
CA SER A 303 8.33 -6.91 1.15
C SER A 303 8.96 -6.60 -0.21
N ALA A 304 8.17 -6.53 -1.29
CA ALA A 304 8.64 -6.21 -2.64
C ALA A 304 7.86 -5.05 -3.24
N ASN A 305 8.50 -4.27 -4.13
CA ASN A 305 7.79 -3.38 -5.03
C ASN A 305 7.10 -4.21 -6.09
N LEU A 306 5.78 -4.09 -6.20
CA LEU A 306 4.99 -4.90 -7.12
C LEU A 306 4.96 -4.31 -8.54
N GLY A 307 5.25 -3.02 -8.67
CA GLY A 307 5.10 -2.29 -9.94
C GLY A 307 3.64 -2.16 -10.40
N VAL A 308 2.69 -2.54 -9.55
CA VAL A 308 1.24 -2.50 -9.83
C VAL A 308 0.47 -2.15 -8.55
N ASN A 309 -0.83 -1.89 -8.67
CA ASN A 309 -1.73 -1.69 -7.53
C ASN A 309 -1.72 -2.92 -6.60
N PRO A 310 -1.44 -2.77 -5.28
CA PRO A 310 -1.13 -3.90 -4.41
C PRO A 310 -2.36 -4.64 -3.85
N SER A 311 -3.58 -4.15 -4.06
CA SER A 311 -4.79 -4.66 -3.39
C SER A 311 -5.02 -6.16 -3.61
N LEU A 312 -4.80 -6.67 -4.84
CA LEU A 312 -4.97 -8.09 -5.15
C LEU A 312 -3.94 -8.95 -4.38
N THR A 313 -2.69 -8.54 -4.38
CA THR A 313 -1.60 -9.24 -3.66
C THR A 313 -1.83 -9.22 -2.14
N ILE A 314 -2.28 -8.09 -1.59
CA ILE A 314 -2.64 -7.97 -0.16
C ILE A 314 -3.77 -8.95 0.17
N THR A 315 -4.81 -9.00 -0.65
CA THR A 315 -5.95 -9.91 -0.45
C THR A 315 -5.50 -11.36 -0.54
N ALA A 316 -4.76 -11.74 -1.58
CA ALA A 316 -4.28 -13.11 -1.76
C ALA A 316 -3.40 -13.59 -0.59
N GLN A 317 -2.53 -12.71 -0.08
CA GLN A 317 -1.67 -13.04 1.07
C GLN A 317 -2.47 -13.12 2.38
N SER A 318 -3.49 -12.30 2.55
CA SER A 318 -4.40 -12.36 3.69
C SER A 318 -5.24 -13.63 3.66
N GLU A 319 -5.81 -13.98 2.51
CA GLU A 319 -6.53 -15.25 2.30
C GLU A 319 -5.64 -16.45 2.61
N ARG A 320 -4.39 -16.45 2.14
CA ARG A 320 -3.43 -17.50 2.46
C ARG A 320 -3.22 -17.64 3.96
N ALA A 321 -3.05 -16.56 4.70
CA ALA A 321 -2.84 -16.60 6.14
C ALA A 321 -4.06 -17.20 6.87
N VAL A 322 -5.25 -16.75 6.50
CA VAL A 322 -6.51 -17.19 7.11
C VAL A 322 -6.84 -18.64 6.73
N ALA A 323 -6.54 -19.04 5.50
CA ALA A 323 -6.77 -20.43 5.05
C ALA A 323 -6.00 -21.49 5.88
N MET A 324 -4.93 -21.11 6.57
CA MET A 324 -4.19 -22.02 7.46
C MET A 324 -4.64 -21.93 8.93
N TRP A 325 -5.68 -21.15 9.23
CA TRP A 325 -6.16 -20.96 10.59
C TRP A 325 -7.06 -22.12 11.03
N PRO A 326 -6.88 -22.66 12.25
CA PRO A 326 -7.77 -23.72 12.75
C PRO A 326 -9.17 -23.19 13.01
N ASN A 327 -10.19 -24.04 12.88
CA ASN A 327 -11.51 -23.73 13.42
C ASN A 327 -11.44 -23.69 14.96
N LYS A 328 -12.41 -23.02 15.58
CA LYS A 328 -12.50 -22.91 17.03
C LYS A 328 -12.55 -24.31 17.69
N GLY A 329 -11.61 -24.56 18.58
CA GLY A 329 -11.50 -25.84 19.30
C GLY A 329 -10.71 -26.93 18.58
N GLU A 330 -10.25 -26.68 17.35
CA GLU A 330 -9.34 -27.58 16.63
C GLU A 330 -7.87 -27.29 16.99
N ALA A 331 -7.03 -28.31 16.86
CA ALA A 331 -5.58 -28.13 16.99
C ALA A 331 -5.03 -27.27 15.85
N ASP A 332 -4.09 -26.39 16.18
CA ASP A 332 -3.42 -25.56 15.17
C ASP A 332 -2.53 -26.42 14.28
N PRO A 333 -2.80 -26.54 12.95
CA PRO A 333 -1.98 -27.35 12.05
C PRO A 333 -0.62 -26.71 11.74
N ARG A 334 -0.45 -25.43 12.06
CA ARG A 334 0.80 -24.70 11.82
C ARG A 334 1.87 -25.15 12.83
N PRO A 335 3.15 -25.27 12.42
CA PRO A 335 4.23 -25.56 13.37
C PRO A 335 4.30 -24.53 14.50
N PRO A 336 4.93 -24.83 15.64
CA PRO A 336 5.17 -23.85 16.70
C PRO A 336 5.84 -22.57 16.15
N LEU A 337 5.54 -21.40 16.76
CA LEU A 337 6.14 -20.14 16.38
C LEU A 337 7.68 -20.23 16.44
N GLY A 338 8.35 -19.77 15.38
CA GLY A 338 9.81 -19.84 15.25
C GLY A 338 10.35 -21.15 14.68
N SER A 339 9.48 -22.14 14.41
CA SER A 339 9.89 -23.37 13.71
C SER A 339 10.12 -23.10 12.22
N PRO A 340 10.94 -23.93 11.53
CA PRO A 340 11.11 -23.87 10.09
C PRO A 340 9.77 -23.96 9.34
N TYR A 341 9.70 -23.29 8.20
CA TYR A 341 8.51 -23.34 7.36
C TYR A 341 8.17 -24.78 6.94
N ARG A 342 6.91 -25.13 7.08
CA ARG A 342 6.32 -26.36 6.56
C ARG A 342 5.04 -26.00 5.79
N ARG A 343 4.86 -26.55 4.60
CA ARG A 343 3.60 -26.41 3.88
C ARG A 343 2.46 -27.02 4.71
N VAL A 344 1.44 -26.22 4.99
CA VAL A 344 0.22 -26.62 5.69
C VAL A 344 -0.92 -26.62 4.71
N ALA A 345 -1.74 -27.67 4.73
CA ALA A 345 -2.96 -27.70 3.92
C ALA A 345 -3.97 -26.67 4.44
N PRO A 346 -4.77 -26.06 3.55
CA PRO A 346 -5.85 -25.19 3.97
C PRO A 346 -6.85 -25.91 4.87
N VAL A 347 -7.31 -25.23 5.92
CA VAL A 347 -8.36 -25.71 6.83
C VAL A 347 -9.71 -25.30 6.25
N ALA A 348 -10.58 -26.26 6.01
CA ALA A 348 -11.94 -25.96 5.56
C ALA A 348 -12.73 -25.28 6.70
N PRO A 349 -13.46 -24.18 6.45
CA PRO A 349 -14.29 -23.56 7.47
C PRO A 349 -15.41 -24.50 7.93
N ALA A 350 -15.60 -24.65 9.25
CA ALA A 350 -16.64 -25.50 9.82
C ALA A 350 -18.07 -24.98 9.54
N ALA A 351 -18.21 -23.65 9.41
CA ALA A 351 -19.48 -22.99 9.12
C ALA A 351 -19.30 -21.93 8.04
N PRO A 352 -19.20 -22.32 6.75
CA PRO A 352 -19.00 -21.39 5.67
C PRO A 352 -20.23 -20.48 5.49
N VAL A 353 -20.02 -19.15 5.46
CA VAL A 353 -21.10 -18.17 5.21
C VAL A 353 -21.46 -18.11 3.73
N VAL A 354 -20.51 -18.40 2.85
CA VAL A 354 -20.73 -18.46 1.41
C VAL A 354 -21.24 -19.86 1.06
N PRO A 355 -22.48 -19.99 0.51
CA PRO A 355 -23.01 -21.29 0.09
C PRO A 355 -22.12 -21.95 -0.96
N ALA A 356 -21.98 -23.26 -0.90
CA ALA A 356 -21.18 -24.03 -1.85
C ALA A 356 -21.65 -23.87 -3.31
N SER A 357 -22.90 -23.49 -3.52
CA SER A 357 -23.49 -23.21 -4.84
C SER A 357 -23.26 -21.79 -5.33
N ALA A 358 -22.75 -20.88 -4.49
CA ALA A 358 -22.52 -19.49 -4.90
C ALA A 358 -21.44 -19.42 -5.98
N PRO A 359 -21.59 -18.52 -6.99
CA PRO A 359 -20.56 -18.33 -8.02
C PRO A 359 -19.19 -17.95 -7.46
N ALA A 360 -19.17 -17.30 -6.30
CA ALA A 360 -17.94 -16.89 -5.60
C ALA A 360 -17.41 -17.96 -4.64
N ALA A 361 -18.04 -19.12 -4.51
CA ALA A 361 -17.50 -20.21 -3.72
C ALA A 361 -16.27 -20.77 -4.44
N LEU A 362 -15.08 -20.61 -3.83
CA LEU A 362 -13.85 -21.13 -4.39
C LEU A 362 -13.88 -22.66 -4.45
N ARG A 363 -14.13 -23.17 -5.63
CA ARG A 363 -14.01 -24.60 -5.97
C ARG A 363 -12.85 -24.84 -6.95
N LEU A 364 -12.01 -23.85 -7.16
CA LEU A 364 -10.86 -23.97 -8.05
C LEU A 364 -9.88 -24.97 -7.43
N PRO A 365 -9.50 -26.05 -8.13
CA PRO A 365 -8.39 -26.87 -7.71
C PRO A 365 -7.19 -25.95 -7.59
N LEU A 366 -6.46 -26.04 -6.48
CA LEU A 366 -5.15 -25.39 -6.37
C LEU A 366 -4.27 -25.98 -7.45
N ILE A 367 -4.08 -25.26 -8.56
CA ILE A 367 -3.14 -25.65 -9.59
C ILE A 367 -1.76 -25.56 -8.96
N GLU A 368 -1.11 -26.70 -8.77
CA GLU A 368 0.30 -26.70 -8.42
C GLU A 368 1.06 -26.13 -9.60
N VAL A 369 1.55 -24.90 -9.45
CA VAL A 369 2.56 -24.36 -10.35
C VAL A 369 3.84 -25.13 -10.04
N ASN A 370 4.08 -26.22 -10.77
CA ASN A 370 5.38 -26.88 -10.76
C ASN A 370 6.40 -25.87 -11.28
N HIS A 371 7.12 -25.22 -10.40
CA HIS A 371 8.35 -24.55 -10.75
C HIS A 371 9.33 -25.63 -11.25
N ARG A 372 9.38 -25.84 -12.56
CA ARG A 372 10.57 -26.41 -13.15
C ARG A 372 11.69 -25.42 -12.84
N PRO A 373 12.75 -25.83 -12.14
CA PRO A 373 13.94 -24.99 -12.05
C PRO A 373 14.37 -24.66 -13.47
N ALA A 374 14.60 -23.38 -13.76
CA ALA A 374 15.17 -22.97 -15.03
C ALA A 374 16.43 -23.81 -15.25
N ALA A 375 16.49 -24.51 -16.36
CA ALA A 375 17.67 -25.28 -16.73
C ALA A 375 18.84 -24.29 -16.84
N VAL A 376 19.74 -24.35 -15.88
CA VAL A 376 21.04 -23.67 -15.96
C VAL A 376 21.85 -24.45 -16.99
N GLY A 377 22.08 -23.84 -18.13
CA GLY A 377 23.01 -24.38 -19.14
C GLY A 377 22.33 -24.76 -20.45
N GLY A 378 22.44 -23.89 -21.41
CA GLY A 378 22.19 -24.14 -22.83
C GLY A 378 22.88 -23.05 -23.65
N GLU A 379 24.00 -23.42 -24.24
CA GLU A 379 24.84 -22.59 -25.11
C GLU A 379 24.04 -21.85 -26.18
N GLU A 380 24.40 -20.59 -26.42
CA GLU A 380 23.99 -19.84 -27.63
C GLU A 380 24.55 -20.55 -28.89
N PRO A 381 23.72 -20.78 -29.93
CA PRO A 381 24.24 -21.06 -31.24
C PRO A 381 24.63 -19.74 -31.93
N ARG A 382 25.80 -19.79 -32.58
CA ARG A 382 26.48 -18.75 -33.38
C ARG A 382 25.62 -18.14 -34.48
#